data_9cf680082a7a17f45a0967406432a969
#
_entry.id   9cf680082a7a17f45a0967406432a969
#
_cell.length_a   1.000
_cell.length_b   1.000
_cell.length_c   1.000
_cell.angle_alpha   90.00
_cell.angle_beta   90.00
_cell.angle_gamma   90.00
#
_symmetry.space_group_name_H-M   'P 1'
#
loop_
_entity.id
_entity.type
_entity.pdbx_description
1 polymer ?
#
loop_
_entity_poly.entity_id
_entity_poly.type
_entity_poly.pdbx_seq_one_letter_code
_entity_poly.pdbx_strand_id
1 'polypeptide(L)'
;MVDRFRLTLGQLNPTVGDLDGNAAKARKAWQAAREAGADMLALPEMFITGYQTQDLVLKAGFTQDAMAAIERLALDCADGPAIGIGGPYAEGESLYNAYWILAGGKVAARVLKHVLPHKQVFDEWRLFNAGPISGPYRIGPLRIGSPICEDAWWPEVAETLAETGAEILLVPNGSPYHRGKQDQRIGHMVARVVESDLPLVYLNAVGGQDDQVYDGASFVLNPGPDGGAVKVVQLAPFDEAVVHVDFQRGPEGWRAAPGQLDHQPDEWEQDYRAMTLGLGDYMRKSGFGKVVLGMSGGIDSALVATIACDAIGPENVRCVMLPSEYTSAESLEDAADCAARLGARLDTVHIEGARDAVGDALAHLMTDTKPDITEENIQSRLRGVMLMAISNKFGELLLTTGNKSEVAVGYATIYGDMAGGYNPIKDLYKTRVFQTCRWRNLNHRDWMLGRGGEVIPPRIIAKPPSAELRPDQKDEDSLPPYEVLDAILDGLVEQDLALRDLVAKGFDPETVKRVETLLYGSEWKRYQSAPGPRISPKAFWLDRRYPLVNRWRDRL
;
A
#
# COMPACT_ATOMS: atom_id res chain seq x y z
N MET A 1 -27.84 37.74 -4.83
CA MET A 1 -27.59 36.32 -5.23
C MET A 1 -26.61 35.78 -4.24
N VAL A 2 -26.83 34.59 -3.72
CA VAL A 2 -25.84 33.91 -2.84
C VAL A 2 -24.71 33.43 -3.74
N ASP A 3 -23.46 33.79 -3.42
CA ASP A 3 -22.31 33.30 -4.16
C ASP A 3 -22.24 31.78 -3.99
N ARG A 4 -22.05 31.07 -5.09
CA ARG A 4 -21.94 29.61 -5.16
C ARG A 4 -20.66 29.24 -5.84
N PHE A 5 -20.09 28.09 -5.44
CA PHE A 5 -18.91 27.50 -6.05
C PHE A 5 -19.06 25.98 -6.02
N ARG A 6 -18.91 25.32 -7.16
CA ARG A 6 -18.94 23.87 -7.27
C ARG A 6 -17.53 23.34 -7.54
N LEU A 7 -17.02 22.57 -6.59
CA LEU A 7 -15.74 21.87 -6.69
C LEU A 7 -15.98 20.40 -7.04
N THR A 8 -15.33 19.91 -8.09
CA THR A 8 -15.29 18.49 -8.40
C THR A 8 -14.02 17.88 -7.82
N LEU A 9 -14.17 16.80 -7.07
CA LEU A 9 -13.07 16.02 -6.49
C LEU A 9 -12.81 14.80 -7.36
N GLY A 10 -11.60 14.65 -7.88
CA GLY A 10 -11.16 13.48 -8.61
C GLY A 10 -10.26 12.59 -7.74
N GLN A 11 -10.85 11.70 -6.93
CA GLN A 11 -10.12 10.62 -6.23
C GLN A 11 -9.81 9.53 -7.24
N LEU A 12 -8.64 9.60 -7.86
CA LEU A 12 -8.29 8.78 -9.03
C LEU A 12 -6.97 8.04 -8.81
N ASN A 13 -6.77 6.98 -9.61
CA ASN A 13 -5.61 6.07 -9.56
C ASN A 13 -4.62 6.38 -10.70
N PRO A 14 -3.63 7.27 -10.48
CA PRO A 14 -2.58 7.51 -11.46
C PRO A 14 -1.58 6.35 -11.52
N THR A 15 -0.89 6.22 -12.64
CA THR A 15 0.23 5.29 -12.83
C THR A 15 1.53 6.07 -12.92
N VAL A 16 2.53 5.69 -12.14
CA VAL A 16 3.85 6.36 -12.20
C VAL A 16 4.44 6.23 -13.59
N GLY A 17 4.84 7.38 -14.16
CA GLY A 17 5.48 7.46 -15.48
C GLY A 17 4.53 7.47 -16.69
N ASP A 18 3.25 7.17 -16.51
CA ASP A 18 2.25 7.20 -17.59
C ASP A 18 1.63 8.60 -17.73
N LEU A 19 2.42 9.56 -18.22
CA LEU A 19 2.02 10.96 -18.35
C LEU A 19 0.76 11.13 -19.22
N ASP A 20 0.71 10.43 -20.35
CA ASP A 20 -0.42 10.52 -21.28
C ASP A 20 -1.70 9.86 -20.74
N GLY A 21 -1.58 8.69 -20.10
CA GLY A 21 -2.69 8.01 -19.44
C GLY A 21 -3.25 8.81 -18.26
N ASN A 22 -2.38 9.40 -17.44
CA ASN A 22 -2.80 10.26 -16.33
C ASN A 22 -3.45 11.56 -16.83
N ALA A 23 -2.91 12.18 -17.90
CA ALA A 23 -3.56 13.31 -18.56
C ALA A 23 -4.94 12.94 -19.16
N ALA A 24 -5.07 11.76 -19.74
CA ALA A 24 -6.35 11.27 -20.25
C ALA A 24 -7.39 11.08 -19.13
N LYS A 25 -6.97 10.53 -17.97
CA LYS A 25 -7.83 10.44 -16.77
C LYS A 25 -8.26 11.83 -16.29
N ALA A 26 -7.32 12.79 -16.24
CA ALA A 26 -7.64 14.17 -15.88
C ALA A 26 -8.67 14.80 -16.82
N ARG A 27 -8.51 14.63 -18.14
CA ARG A 27 -9.48 15.11 -19.14
C ARG A 27 -10.86 14.48 -18.97
N LYS A 28 -10.93 13.17 -18.70
CA LYS A 28 -12.20 12.48 -18.45
C LYS A 28 -12.92 13.03 -17.20
N ALA A 29 -12.19 13.25 -16.12
CA ALA A 29 -12.74 13.86 -14.90
C ALA A 29 -13.14 15.31 -15.12
N TRP A 30 -12.37 16.07 -15.91
CA TRP A 30 -12.71 17.44 -16.31
C TRP A 30 -14.00 17.50 -17.14
N GLN A 31 -14.18 16.57 -18.05
CA GLN A 31 -15.43 16.46 -18.82
C GLN A 31 -16.64 16.29 -17.88
N ALA A 32 -16.54 15.36 -16.92
CA ALA A 32 -17.60 15.17 -15.92
C ALA A 32 -17.84 16.44 -15.06
N ALA A 33 -16.78 17.14 -14.67
CA ALA A 33 -16.88 18.42 -13.98
C ALA A 33 -17.59 19.49 -14.83
N ARG A 34 -17.25 19.57 -16.11
CA ARG A 34 -17.88 20.50 -17.08
C ARG A 34 -19.37 20.22 -17.25
N GLU A 35 -19.73 18.95 -17.42
CA GLU A 35 -21.13 18.51 -17.56
C GLU A 35 -21.98 18.82 -16.32
N ALA A 36 -21.35 18.73 -15.13
CA ALA A 36 -21.96 19.09 -13.85
C ALA A 36 -22.02 20.62 -13.59
N GLY A 37 -21.47 21.44 -14.49
CA GLY A 37 -21.38 22.88 -14.29
C GLY A 37 -20.48 23.28 -13.11
N ALA A 38 -19.38 22.56 -12.90
CA ALA A 38 -18.42 22.88 -11.85
C ALA A 38 -17.57 24.11 -12.21
N ASP A 39 -17.08 24.79 -11.20
CA ASP A 39 -16.14 25.90 -11.34
C ASP A 39 -14.68 25.42 -11.39
N MET A 40 -14.40 24.29 -10.71
CA MET A 40 -13.06 23.71 -10.65
C MET A 40 -13.11 22.19 -10.48
N LEU A 41 -12.16 21.50 -11.13
CA LEU A 41 -11.75 20.12 -10.84
C LEU A 41 -10.49 20.16 -9.97
N ALA A 42 -10.47 19.41 -8.87
CA ALA A 42 -9.27 19.14 -8.07
C ALA A 42 -8.81 17.69 -8.27
N LEU A 43 -7.51 17.50 -8.49
CA LEU A 43 -6.82 16.23 -8.61
C LEU A 43 -5.75 16.11 -7.50
N PRO A 44 -5.30 14.90 -7.14
CA PRO A 44 -4.32 14.67 -6.08
C PRO A 44 -2.94 15.29 -6.33
N GLU A 45 -2.12 15.27 -5.27
CA GLU A 45 -0.68 15.56 -5.30
C GLU A 45 0.04 14.68 -6.33
N MET A 46 0.98 15.26 -7.10
CA MET A 46 1.80 14.59 -8.11
C MET A 46 1.01 13.73 -9.12
N PHE A 47 -0.23 14.08 -9.37
CA PHE A 47 -1.15 13.26 -10.18
C PHE A 47 -0.64 13.00 -11.59
N ILE A 48 -0.06 14.01 -12.25
CA ILE A 48 0.38 13.84 -13.66
C ILE A 48 1.49 12.80 -13.81
N THR A 49 2.39 12.72 -12.83
CA THR A 49 3.50 11.76 -12.82
C THR A 49 3.17 10.44 -12.15
N GLY A 50 2.06 10.40 -11.36
CA GLY A 50 1.86 9.40 -10.32
C GLY A 50 2.79 9.63 -9.11
N TYR A 51 2.49 9.02 -7.98
CA TYR A 51 3.24 9.16 -6.73
C TYR A 51 3.48 7.77 -6.08
N GLN A 52 4.71 7.43 -5.62
CA GLN A 52 5.94 8.21 -5.54
C GLN A 52 6.82 7.96 -6.76
N THR A 53 7.32 9.02 -7.36
CA THR A 53 8.17 8.93 -8.57
C THR A 53 9.59 8.46 -8.29
N GLN A 54 10.02 8.43 -7.02
CA GLN A 54 11.39 8.13 -6.62
C GLN A 54 12.41 8.93 -7.48
N ASP A 55 13.55 8.36 -7.82
CA ASP A 55 14.60 9.02 -8.61
C ASP A 55 14.21 9.33 -10.06
N LEU A 56 13.06 8.85 -10.52
CA LEU A 56 12.59 9.17 -11.87
C LEU A 56 12.39 10.68 -12.05
N VAL A 57 11.91 11.38 -11.01
CA VAL A 57 11.69 12.84 -11.05
C VAL A 57 13.00 13.64 -11.20
N LEU A 58 14.15 13.07 -10.85
CA LEU A 58 15.47 13.71 -11.01
C LEU A 58 15.95 13.69 -12.47
N LYS A 59 15.29 12.93 -13.36
CA LYS A 59 15.59 12.95 -14.78
C LYS A 59 14.98 14.19 -15.42
N ALA A 60 15.82 15.13 -15.85
CA ALA A 60 15.38 16.39 -16.45
C ALA A 60 14.37 16.21 -17.60
N GLY A 61 14.58 15.23 -18.48
CA GLY A 61 13.64 14.92 -19.56
C GLY A 61 12.25 14.51 -19.03
N PHE A 62 12.19 13.63 -18.04
CA PHE A 62 10.92 13.22 -17.44
C PHE A 62 10.17 14.40 -16.81
N THR A 63 10.88 15.24 -16.06
CA THR A 63 10.27 16.42 -15.42
C THR A 63 9.79 17.44 -16.46
N GLN A 64 10.56 17.67 -17.53
CA GLN A 64 10.16 18.55 -18.63
C GLN A 64 8.92 18.01 -19.36
N ASP A 65 8.87 16.69 -19.63
CA ASP A 65 7.72 16.05 -20.27
C ASP A 65 6.46 16.13 -19.38
N ALA A 66 6.62 15.97 -18.06
CA ALA A 66 5.52 16.14 -17.10
C ALA A 66 4.97 17.57 -17.07
N MET A 67 5.86 18.57 -17.04
CA MET A 67 5.46 19.98 -17.12
C MET A 67 4.75 20.29 -18.44
N ALA A 68 5.29 19.82 -19.57
CA ALA A 68 4.68 19.99 -20.89
C ALA A 68 3.31 19.28 -20.99
N ALA A 69 3.12 18.13 -20.33
CA ALA A 69 1.83 17.44 -20.27
C ALA A 69 0.78 18.27 -19.52
N ILE A 70 1.18 18.93 -18.41
CA ILE A 70 0.29 19.85 -17.68
C ILE A 70 -0.07 21.07 -18.54
N GLU A 71 0.89 21.66 -19.24
CA GLU A 71 0.65 22.81 -20.12
C GLU A 71 -0.26 22.45 -21.31
N ARG A 72 -0.07 21.27 -21.92
CA ARG A 72 -1.01 20.76 -22.93
C ARG A 72 -2.41 20.55 -22.37
N LEU A 73 -2.52 19.98 -21.15
CA LEU A 73 -3.81 19.80 -20.48
C LEU A 73 -4.52 21.14 -20.26
N ALA A 74 -3.79 22.22 -19.93
CA ALA A 74 -4.35 23.56 -19.81
C ALA A 74 -4.98 24.03 -21.13
N LEU A 75 -4.30 23.81 -22.25
CA LEU A 75 -4.81 24.18 -23.59
C LEU A 75 -6.02 23.32 -23.98
N ASP A 76 -5.96 21.99 -23.76
CA ASP A 76 -7.04 21.05 -24.07
C ASP A 76 -8.32 21.33 -23.28
N CYS A 77 -8.19 21.90 -22.07
CA CYS A 77 -9.29 22.18 -21.13
C CYS A 77 -9.58 23.69 -20.97
N ALA A 78 -9.32 24.50 -22.01
CA ALA A 78 -9.44 25.96 -21.94
C ALA A 78 -10.88 26.45 -21.68
N ASP A 79 -11.88 25.78 -22.24
CA ASP A 79 -13.29 26.22 -22.27
C ASP A 79 -14.13 25.48 -21.22
N GLY A 80 -13.81 25.60 -19.95
CA GLY A 80 -14.57 24.94 -18.89
C GLY A 80 -14.01 25.22 -17.49
N PRO A 81 -14.30 24.33 -16.53
CA PRO A 81 -13.83 24.52 -15.16
C PRO A 81 -12.30 24.58 -15.07
N ALA A 82 -11.82 25.35 -14.11
CA ALA A 82 -10.40 25.33 -13.77
C ALA A 82 -9.95 23.94 -13.31
N ILE A 83 -8.66 23.62 -13.41
CA ILE A 83 -8.08 22.37 -12.92
C ILE A 83 -7.00 22.69 -11.90
N GLY A 84 -7.07 22.03 -10.73
CA GLY A 84 -5.95 21.88 -9.81
C GLY A 84 -5.34 20.50 -9.98
N ILE A 85 -4.04 20.42 -10.28
CA ILE A 85 -3.34 19.15 -10.55
C ILE A 85 -1.94 19.15 -9.95
N GLY A 86 -1.58 18.07 -9.25
CA GLY A 86 -0.22 17.87 -8.73
C GLY A 86 0.76 17.42 -9.80
N GLY A 87 1.98 17.96 -9.75
CA GLY A 87 3.08 17.58 -10.63
C GLY A 87 4.38 18.32 -10.30
N PRO A 88 5.53 17.89 -10.85
CA PRO A 88 6.81 18.54 -10.58
C PRO A 88 6.87 19.92 -11.24
N TYR A 89 7.67 20.81 -10.65
CA TYR A 89 8.03 22.09 -11.24
C TYR A 89 9.53 22.31 -11.11
N ALA A 90 10.20 22.44 -12.24
CA ALA A 90 11.62 22.78 -12.30
C ALA A 90 11.82 24.25 -12.67
N GLU A 91 12.62 24.97 -11.90
CA GLU A 91 13.00 26.36 -12.15
C GLU A 91 14.49 26.55 -11.85
N GLY A 92 15.27 26.82 -12.89
CA GLY A 92 16.74 26.87 -12.77
C GLY A 92 17.30 25.51 -12.32
N GLU A 93 17.99 25.51 -11.19
CA GLU A 93 18.53 24.28 -10.57
C GLU A 93 17.59 23.66 -9.54
N SER A 94 16.46 24.30 -9.25
CA SER A 94 15.51 23.86 -8.23
C SER A 94 14.41 23.00 -8.81
N LEU A 95 14.04 21.96 -8.07
CA LEU A 95 12.93 21.05 -8.39
C LEU A 95 11.94 21.05 -7.23
N TYR A 96 10.67 21.27 -7.51
CA TYR A 96 9.61 21.36 -6.53
C TYR A 96 8.52 20.34 -6.77
N ASN A 97 7.92 19.83 -5.68
CA ASN A 97 6.59 19.23 -5.70
C ASN A 97 5.59 20.40 -5.74
N ALA A 98 4.77 20.49 -6.77
CA ALA A 98 3.91 21.64 -7.01
C ALA A 98 2.45 21.24 -7.31
N TYR A 99 1.55 22.13 -6.93
CA TYR A 99 0.15 22.07 -7.33
C TYR A 99 -0.15 23.16 -8.35
N TRP A 100 -0.48 22.76 -9.56
CA TRP A 100 -0.68 23.62 -10.71
C TRP A 100 -2.16 23.99 -10.85
N ILE A 101 -2.46 25.26 -11.04
CA ILE A 101 -3.80 25.78 -11.27
C ILE A 101 -3.92 26.21 -12.72
N LEU A 102 -4.77 25.52 -13.46
CA LEU A 102 -5.00 25.72 -14.89
C LEU A 102 -6.37 26.40 -15.07
N ALA A 103 -6.43 27.49 -15.80
CA ALA A 103 -7.67 28.19 -16.10
C ALA A 103 -7.55 28.99 -17.41
N GLY A 104 -8.60 28.94 -18.25
CA GLY A 104 -8.64 29.71 -19.49
C GLY A 104 -7.48 29.42 -20.45
N GLY A 105 -7.09 28.18 -20.58
CA GLY A 105 -6.05 27.71 -21.50
C GLY A 105 -4.61 27.96 -21.04
N LYS A 106 -4.37 28.34 -19.80
CA LYS A 106 -3.03 28.65 -19.28
C LYS A 106 -2.84 28.23 -17.83
N VAL A 107 -1.60 28.19 -17.41
CA VAL A 107 -1.23 28.09 -15.99
C VAL A 107 -1.53 29.42 -15.32
N ALA A 108 -2.54 29.46 -14.44
CA ALA A 108 -2.97 30.65 -13.74
C ALA A 108 -2.17 30.88 -12.44
N ALA A 109 -1.80 29.79 -11.73
CA ALA A 109 -0.97 29.85 -10.52
C ALA A 109 -0.24 28.53 -10.32
N ARG A 110 0.79 28.54 -9.45
CA ARG A 110 1.48 27.36 -8.92
C ARG A 110 1.62 27.52 -7.41
N VAL A 111 1.34 26.48 -6.67
CA VAL A 111 1.61 26.36 -5.24
C VAL A 111 2.77 25.39 -5.10
N LEU A 112 3.81 25.77 -4.37
CA LEU A 112 4.98 24.94 -4.14
C LEU A 112 4.90 24.34 -2.73
N LYS A 113 5.14 23.04 -2.61
CA LYS A 113 5.15 22.36 -1.32
C LYS A 113 6.25 22.91 -0.42
N HIS A 114 5.87 23.30 0.79
CA HIS A 114 6.76 23.94 1.77
C HIS A 114 7.39 22.90 2.71
N VAL A 115 6.59 22.01 3.27
CA VAL A 115 7.03 20.97 4.21
C VAL A 115 7.26 19.65 3.45
N LEU A 116 8.50 19.23 3.38
CA LEU A 116 8.89 17.99 2.68
C LEU A 116 9.01 16.83 3.68
N PRO A 117 8.19 15.77 3.58
CA PRO A 117 8.30 14.61 4.45
C PRO A 117 9.58 13.80 4.16
N HIS A 118 10.23 13.34 5.25
CA HIS A 118 11.48 12.55 5.19
C HIS A 118 11.46 11.36 6.16
N LYS A 119 10.28 10.99 6.66
CA LYS A 119 10.09 9.89 7.60
C LYS A 119 9.25 8.78 6.97
N GLN A 120 9.40 7.58 7.50
CA GLN A 120 8.69 6.40 7.03
C GLN A 120 8.96 6.15 5.54
N VAL A 121 7.91 6.01 4.74
CA VAL A 121 8.00 5.75 3.30
C VAL A 121 8.41 6.97 2.47
N PHE A 122 8.46 8.15 3.08
CA PHE A 122 8.75 9.40 2.39
C PHE A 122 10.24 9.74 2.42
N ASP A 123 10.71 10.31 1.31
CA ASP A 123 12.10 10.78 1.14
C ASP A 123 12.14 12.04 0.24
N GLU A 124 11.18 12.94 0.41
CA GLU A 124 11.04 14.11 -0.46
C GLU A 124 12.19 15.12 -0.30
N TRP A 125 12.83 15.19 0.87
CA TRP A 125 14.01 16.02 1.07
C TRP A 125 15.17 15.71 0.12
N ARG A 126 15.26 14.48 -0.34
CA ARG A 126 16.28 14.05 -1.30
C ARG A 126 15.93 14.43 -2.74
N LEU A 127 14.65 14.63 -3.01
CA LEU A 127 14.11 14.77 -4.35
C LEU A 127 13.74 16.20 -4.70
N PHE A 128 13.24 16.98 -3.74
CA PHE A 128 12.66 18.29 -3.98
C PHE A 128 13.27 19.37 -3.08
N ASN A 129 13.17 20.59 -3.54
CA ASN A 129 13.43 21.79 -2.75
C ASN A 129 12.15 22.21 -2.03
N ALA A 130 12.27 22.69 -0.79
CA ALA A 130 11.17 23.33 -0.10
C ALA A 130 10.81 24.66 -0.78
N GLY A 131 9.54 24.83 -1.16
CA GLY A 131 9.05 26.07 -1.73
C GLY A 131 8.74 27.13 -0.65
N PRO A 132 8.62 28.40 -1.01
CA PRO A 132 8.03 29.40 -0.13
C PRO A 132 6.56 29.07 0.10
N ILE A 133 5.99 29.52 1.24
CA ILE A 133 4.55 29.43 1.47
C ILE A 133 3.85 30.33 0.45
N SER A 134 3.04 29.73 -0.42
CA SER A 134 2.30 30.42 -1.47
C SER A 134 1.01 31.00 -0.90
N GLY A 135 0.65 32.21 -1.30
CA GLY A 135 -0.67 32.79 -0.96
C GLY A 135 -1.83 32.10 -1.69
N PRO A 136 -3.07 32.38 -1.27
CA PRO A 136 -4.27 31.81 -1.92
C PRO A 136 -4.46 32.34 -3.34
N TYR A 137 -4.93 31.50 -4.24
CA TYR A 137 -5.31 31.84 -5.60
C TYR A 137 -6.84 32.00 -5.71
N ARG A 138 -7.29 32.68 -6.77
CA ARG A 138 -8.72 32.96 -6.99
C ARG A 138 -9.27 32.18 -8.19
N ILE A 139 -10.38 31.46 -7.99
CA ILE A 139 -11.21 30.89 -9.06
C ILE A 139 -12.65 31.39 -8.87
N GLY A 140 -13.17 32.11 -9.86
CA GLY A 140 -14.48 32.74 -9.75
C GLY A 140 -14.58 33.65 -8.50
N PRO A 141 -15.59 33.46 -7.65
CA PRO A 141 -15.78 34.27 -6.44
C PRO A 141 -14.90 33.82 -5.25
N LEU A 142 -14.27 32.62 -5.32
CA LEU A 142 -13.64 31.96 -4.18
C LEU A 142 -12.12 32.13 -4.19
N ARG A 143 -11.53 32.39 -3.02
CA ARG A 143 -10.07 32.37 -2.76
C ARG A 143 -9.69 31.07 -2.07
N ILE A 144 -8.87 30.25 -2.72
CA ILE A 144 -8.50 28.90 -2.29
C ILE A 144 -7.05 28.87 -1.83
N GLY A 145 -6.81 28.40 -0.61
CA GLY A 145 -5.49 28.02 -0.13
C GLY A 145 -5.27 26.52 -0.36
N SER A 146 -4.12 26.14 -0.92
CA SER A 146 -3.83 24.73 -1.17
C SER A 146 -2.53 24.30 -0.48
N PRO A 147 -2.58 23.97 0.83
CA PRO A 147 -1.46 23.28 1.48
C PRO A 147 -1.35 21.88 0.90
N ILE A 148 -0.14 21.47 0.47
CA ILE A 148 0.07 20.19 -0.21
C ILE A 148 0.44 19.13 0.83
N CYS A 149 -0.45 18.15 1.07
CA CYS A 149 -0.22 16.95 1.87
C CYS A 149 0.39 17.27 3.25
N GLU A 150 1.72 17.07 3.45
CA GLU A 150 2.43 17.32 4.72
C GLU A 150 2.32 18.78 5.19
N ASP A 151 2.15 19.74 4.29
CA ASP A 151 1.92 21.13 4.65
C ASP A 151 0.74 21.31 5.60
N ALA A 152 -0.31 20.51 5.44
CA ALA A 152 -1.52 20.57 6.26
C ALA A 152 -1.39 19.82 7.61
N TRP A 153 -0.30 19.07 7.83
CA TRP A 153 -0.06 18.41 9.12
C TRP A 153 0.43 19.38 10.19
N TRP A 154 1.00 20.50 9.77
CA TRP A 154 1.54 21.56 10.61
C TRP A 154 0.70 22.83 10.51
N PRO A 155 0.57 23.63 11.57
CA PRO A 155 -0.27 24.83 11.55
C PRO A 155 0.22 25.92 10.60
N GLU A 156 1.53 26.12 10.48
CA GLU A 156 2.19 27.25 9.84
C GLU A 156 1.67 27.61 8.45
N VAL A 157 1.53 26.62 7.56
CA VAL A 157 1.07 26.86 6.18
C VAL A 157 -0.41 27.21 6.15
N ALA A 158 -1.24 26.49 6.92
CA ALA A 158 -2.68 26.73 6.97
C ALA A 158 -3.02 28.10 7.60
N GLU A 159 -2.33 28.48 8.69
CA GLU A 159 -2.45 29.80 9.33
C GLU A 159 -2.07 30.94 8.36
N THR A 160 -0.90 30.83 7.71
CA THR A 160 -0.46 31.82 6.72
C THR A 160 -1.46 31.98 5.58
N LEU A 161 -2.04 30.87 5.10
CA LEU A 161 -3.08 30.91 4.06
C LEU A 161 -4.36 31.61 4.55
N ALA A 162 -4.80 31.34 5.77
CA ALA A 162 -5.96 32.00 6.38
C ALA A 162 -5.72 33.50 6.55
N GLU A 163 -4.57 33.90 7.13
CA GLU A 163 -4.18 35.31 7.34
C GLU A 163 -4.05 36.07 6.02
N THR A 164 -3.59 35.44 4.95
CA THR A 164 -3.49 36.04 3.61
C THR A 164 -4.80 36.00 2.82
N GLY A 165 -5.87 35.53 3.44
CA GLY A 165 -7.25 35.63 2.98
C GLY A 165 -7.73 34.47 2.14
N ALA A 166 -7.26 33.26 2.38
CA ALA A 166 -7.95 32.06 1.91
C ALA A 166 -9.37 31.99 2.51
N GLU A 167 -10.32 31.47 1.76
CA GLU A 167 -11.71 31.29 2.17
C GLU A 167 -12.09 29.83 2.32
N ILE A 168 -11.30 28.92 1.71
CA ILE A 168 -11.31 27.46 1.94
C ILE A 168 -9.88 26.93 1.86
N LEU A 169 -9.65 25.75 2.45
CA LEU A 169 -8.42 24.98 2.28
C LEU A 169 -8.70 23.75 1.39
N LEU A 170 -7.95 23.61 0.31
CA LEU A 170 -7.94 22.43 -0.57
C LEU A 170 -6.59 21.73 -0.41
N VAL A 171 -6.60 20.54 0.21
CA VAL A 171 -5.41 19.76 0.53
C VAL A 171 -5.29 18.58 -0.43
N PRO A 172 -4.51 18.69 -1.53
CA PRO A 172 -4.22 17.56 -2.40
C PRO A 172 -3.16 16.66 -1.76
N ASN A 173 -3.39 15.34 -1.81
CA ASN A 173 -2.55 14.36 -1.12
C ASN A 173 -2.16 13.18 -2.01
N GLY A 174 -0.97 12.63 -1.75
CA GLY A 174 -0.53 11.29 -2.07
C GLY A 174 -0.19 10.55 -0.78
N SER A 175 -1.19 10.37 0.09
CA SER A 175 -1.01 9.79 1.42
C SER A 175 -1.32 8.29 1.41
N PRO A 176 -0.31 7.39 1.61
CA PRO A 176 -0.53 5.96 1.56
C PRO A 176 -1.25 5.43 2.79
N TYR A 177 -1.92 4.31 2.58
CA TYR A 177 -2.62 3.54 3.60
C TYR A 177 -1.64 2.89 4.58
N HIS A 178 -2.03 2.83 5.81
CA HIS A 178 -1.72 1.83 6.81
C HIS A 178 -2.86 1.80 7.82
N ARG A 179 -2.97 0.73 8.59
CA ARG A 179 -3.99 0.59 9.63
C ARG A 179 -3.97 1.78 10.60
N GLY A 180 -5.15 2.38 10.84
CA GLY A 180 -5.30 3.57 11.70
C GLY A 180 -4.89 4.90 11.06
N LYS A 181 -4.48 4.94 9.78
CA LYS A 181 -4.04 6.18 9.12
C LYS A 181 -5.17 7.20 8.95
N GLN A 182 -6.39 6.74 8.70
CA GLN A 182 -7.52 7.64 8.46
C GLN A 182 -7.86 8.50 9.70
N ASP A 183 -7.79 7.91 10.89
CA ASP A 183 -8.03 8.66 12.14
C ASP A 183 -6.95 9.74 12.36
N GLN A 184 -5.70 9.44 12.02
CA GLN A 184 -4.62 10.42 12.08
C GLN A 184 -4.87 11.59 11.11
N ARG A 185 -5.26 11.30 9.84
CA ARG A 185 -5.59 12.33 8.84
C ARG A 185 -6.73 13.22 9.33
N ILE A 186 -7.82 12.63 9.80
CA ILE A 186 -8.97 13.37 10.32
C ILE A 186 -8.54 14.24 11.50
N GLY A 187 -7.79 13.69 12.46
CA GLY A 187 -7.30 14.46 13.61
C GLY A 187 -6.51 15.70 13.23
N HIS A 188 -5.56 15.58 12.30
CA HIS A 188 -4.78 16.73 11.81
C HIS A 188 -5.66 17.74 11.07
N MET A 189 -6.56 17.28 10.20
CA MET A 189 -7.41 18.20 9.41
C MET A 189 -8.46 18.90 10.29
N VAL A 190 -8.98 18.24 11.31
CA VAL A 190 -9.84 18.88 12.32
C VAL A 190 -9.09 20.02 13.03
N ALA A 191 -7.83 19.81 13.41
CA ALA A 191 -7.02 20.85 14.01
C ALA A 191 -6.88 22.06 13.07
N ARG A 192 -6.61 21.85 11.77
CA ARG A 192 -6.52 22.94 10.77
C ARG A 192 -7.83 23.72 10.61
N VAL A 193 -8.97 23.02 10.62
CA VAL A 193 -10.29 23.66 10.55
C VAL A 193 -10.56 24.51 11.79
N VAL A 194 -10.24 23.99 12.98
CA VAL A 194 -10.45 24.71 14.25
C VAL A 194 -9.56 25.96 14.36
N GLU A 195 -8.32 25.87 13.92
CA GLU A 195 -7.35 26.98 13.96
C GLU A 195 -7.66 28.08 12.95
N SER A 196 -8.10 27.72 11.74
CA SER A 196 -8.32 28.68 10.64
C SER A 196 -9.76 29.19 10.51
N ASP A 197 -10.74 28.51 11.12
CA ASP A 197 -12.18 28.68 10.89
C ASP A 197 -12.60 28.58 9.41
N LEU A 198 -11.85 27.81 8.61
CA LEU A 198 -12.10 27.61 7.20
C LEU A 198 -12.60 26.19 6.91
N PRO A 199 -13.52 26.02 5.93
CA PRO A 199 -13.82 24.69 5.38
C PRO A 199 -12.56 24.08 4.77
N LEU A 200 -12.42 22.76 4.92
CA LEU A 200 -11.27 22.02 4.42
C LEU A 200 -11.70 20.84 3.57
N VAL A 201 -11.11 20.73 2.39
CA VAL A 201 -11.22 19.58 1.48
C VAL A 201 -9.92 18.78 1.56
N TYR A 202 -10.00 17.55 2.03
CA TYR A 202 -8.92 16.57 1.97
C TYR A 202 -9.13 15.67 0.76
N LEU A 203 -8.32 15.82 -0.28
CA LEU A 203 -8.38 15.02 -1.49
C LEU A 203 -7.16 14.11 -1.58
N ASN A 204 -7.36 12.79 -1.62
CA ASN A 204 -6.28 11.81 -1.68
C ASN A 204 -6.32 10.98 -2.96
N ALA A 205 -5.16 10.51 -3.40
CA ALA A 205 -5.04 9.52 -4.47
C ALA A 205 -5.58 8.15 -4.01
N VAL A 206 -5.94 7.29 -4.96
CA VAL A 206 -6.33 5.90 -4.74
C VAL A 206 -5.49 4.97 -5.62
N GLY A 207 -5.31 3.71 -5.21
CA GLY A 207 -4.65 2.67 -6.01
C GLY A 207 -3.35 2.16 -5.42
N GLY A 208 -2.84 1.05 -5.97
CA GLY A 208 -1.55 0.46 -5.62
C GLY A 208 -0.41 0.98 -6.51
N GLN A 209 0.74 1.22 -5.92
CA GLN A 209 1.97 1.55 -6.63
C GLN A 209 3.17 0.96 -5.88
N ASP A 210 3.86 -0.02 -6.50
CA ASP A 210 4.94 -0.78 -5.87
C ASP A 210 4.48 -1.44 -4.56
N ASP A 211 5.05 -1.06 -3.42
CA ASP A 211 4.68 -1.52 -2.09
C ASP A 211 3.74 -0.55 -1.33
N GLN A 212 3.27 0.51 -1.99
CA GLN A 212 2.33 1.46 -1.40
C GLN A 212 0.92 1.23 -1.94
N VAL A 213 -0.05 1.41 -1.07
CA VAL A 213 -1.47 1.46 -1.44
C VAL A 213 -2.04 2.79 -0.95
N TYR A 214 -2.69 3.50 -1.83
CA TYR A 214 -3.40 4.76 -1.53
C TYR A 214 -4.87 4.42 -1.43
N ASP A 215 -5.46 4.73 -0.29
CA ASP A 215 -6.84 4.36 0.02
C ASP A 215 -7.87 5.41 -0.38
N GLY A 216 -7.45 6.56 -0.89
CA GLY A 216 -8.39 7.64 -1.17
C GLY A 216 -9.01 8.15 0.13
N ALA A 217 -10.25 7.71 0.41
CA ALA A 217 -11.01 8.09 1.60
C ALA A 217 -11.09 9.60 1.81
N SER A 218 -11.17 10.36 0.71
CA SER A 218 -11.24 11.82 0.71
C SER A 218 -12.46 12.33 1.46
N PHE A 219 -12.35 13.50 2.08
CA PHE A 219 -13.43 14.06 2.89
C PHE A 219 -13.46 15.58 2.89
N VAL A 220 -14.59 16.14 3.30
CA VAL A 220 -14.76 17.59 3.49
C VAL A 220 -15.23 17.88 4.90
N LEU A 221 -14.59 18.85 5.54
CA LEU A 221 -14.91 19.36 6.86
C LEU A 221 -15.39 20.80 6.76
N ASN A 222 -16.42 21.13 7.52
CA ASN A 222 -16.78 22.52 7.83
C ASN A 222 -16.40 22.87 9.27
N PRO A 223 -16.12 24.12 9.60
CA PRO A 223 -16.17 24.59 10.98
C PRO A 223 -17.52 24.27 11.61
N GLY A 224 -17.47 23.77 12.84
CA GLY A 224 -18.67 23.40 13.60
C GLY A 224 -19.16 24.52 14.53
N PRO A 225 -20.41 24.48 14.97
CA PRO A 225 -21.02 25.54 15.81
C PRO A 225 -20.34 25.70 17.17
N ASP A 226 -19.71 24.65 17.69
CA ASP A 226 -19.07 24.63 19.01
C ASP A 226 -17.54 24.84 18.95
N GLY A 227 -17.04 25.42 17.84
CA GLY A 227 -15.60 25.62 17.62
C GLY A 227 -14.86 24.33 17.25
N GLY A 228 -15.58 23.26 16.92
CA GLY A 228 -15.02 22.03 16.37
C GLY A 228 -15.09 21.96 14.85
N ALA A 229 -15.04 20.76 14.27
CA ALA A 229 -15.23 20.52 12.86
C ALA A 229 -16.33 19.48 12.61
N VAL A 230 -17.10 19.67 11.52
CA VAL A 230 -18.16 18.74 11.10
C VAL A 230 -17.81 18.17 9.74
N LYS A 231 -17.75 16.85 9.62
CA LYS A 231 -17.57 16.17 8.34
C LYS A 231 -18.88 16.16 7.56
N VAL A 232 -18.86 16.74 6.36
CA VAL A 232 -20.04 16.92 5.49
C VAL A 232 -19.98 16.08 4.21
N VAL A 233 -18.79 15.62 3.82
CA VAL A 233 -18.58 14.67 2.72
C VAL A 233 -17.53 13.65 3.16
N GLN A 234 -17.73 12.38 2.79
CA GLN A 234 -16.79 11.29 2.92
C GLN A 234 -16.91 10.38 1.70
N LEU A 235 -15.79 10.16 1.00
CA LEU A 235 -15.76 9.23 -0.13
C LEU A 235 -15.40 7.83 0.34
N ALA A 236 -15.84 6.83 -0.44
CA ALA A 236 -15.48 5.43 -0.22
C ALA A 236 -13.96 5.26 -0.35
N PRO A 237 -13.33 4.48 0.56
CA PRO A 237 -11.93 4.13 0.41
C PRO A 237 -11.72 3.08 -0.67
N PHE A 238 -10.52 3.07 -1.26
CA PHE A 238 -10.02 2.11 -2.25
C PHE A 238 -10.73 2.11 -3.61
N ASP A 239 -11.65 3.03 -3.87
CA ASP A 239 -12.36 3.17 -5.13
C ASP A 239 -12.07 4.51 -5.81
N GLU A 240 -11.96 4.50 -7.15
CA GLU A 240 -11.92 5.76 -7.91
C GLU A 240 -13.30 6.44 -7.84
N ALA A 241 -13.30 7.74 -7.63
CA ALA A 241 -14.52 8.54 -7.57
C ALA A 241 -14.36 9.94 -8.17
N VAL A 242 -15.38 10.43 -8.85
CA VAL A 242 -15.51 11.82 -9.28
C VAL A 242 -16.77 12.37 -8.66
N VAL A 243 -16.62 13.27 -7.67
CA VAL A 243 -17.73 13.74 -6.83
C VAL A 243 -17.78 15.27 -6.82
N HIS A 244 -18.98 15.84 -6.84
CA HIS A 244 -19.20 17.27 -6.84
C HIS A 244 -19.58 17.75 -5.44
N VAL A 245 -18.91 18.80 -4.96
CA VAL A 245 -19.18 19.44 -3.67
C VAL A 245 -19.57 20.88 -3.90
N ASP A 246 -20.76 21.24 -3.45
CA ASP A 246 -21.27 22.61 -3.56
C ASP A 246 -20.89 23.43 -2.32
N PHE A 247 -20.28 24.59 -2.53
CA PHE A 247 -20.01 25.59 -1.52
C PHE A 247 -20.96 26.78 -1.68
N GLN A 248 -21.38 27.34 -0.57
CA GLN A 248 -22.23 28.53 -0.52
C GLN A 248 -21.65 29.53 0.47
N ARG A 249 -21.70 30.81 0.11
CA ARG A 249 -21.26 31.90 0.98
C ARG A 249 -22.42 32.37 1.86
N GLY A 250 -22.28 32.18 3.14
CA GLY A 250 -23.18 32.66 4.18
C GLY A 250 -22.62 33.85 4.96
N PRO A 251 -23.30 34.26 6.04
CA PRO A 251 -22.82 35.33 6.93
C PRO A 251 -21.47 35.02 7.59
N GLU A 252 -21.18 33.75 7.85
CA GLU A 252 -19.97 33.22 8.50
C GLU A 252 -18.89 32.78 7.49
N GLY A 253 -18.99 33.21 6.23
CA GLY A 253 -18.08 32.80 5.18
C GLY A 253 -18.61 31.64 4.34
N TRP A 254 -17.71 30.95 3.65
CA TRP A 254 -18.05 29.81 2.81
C TRP A 254 -18.25 28.53 3.65
N ARG A 255 -19.23 27.71 3.26
CA ARG A 255 -19.46 26.39 3.84
C ARG A 255 -19.82 25.41 2.73
N ALA A 256 -19.29 24.19 2.81
CA ALA A 256 -19.70 23.09 1.94
C ALA A 256 -21.11 22.61 2.33
N ALA A 257 -21.95 22.37 1.33
CA ALA A 257 -23.24 21.72 1.55
C ALA A 257 -23.03 20.25 1.99
N PRO A 258 -23.93 19.69 2.83
CA PRO A 258 -23.92 18.26 3.11
C PRO A 258 -24.02 17.44 1.82
N GLY A 259 -23.14 16.45 1.69
CA GLY A 259 -23.07 15.54 0.55
C GLY A 259 -23.12 14.08 0.99
N GLN A 260 -22.54 13.18 0.15
CA GLN A 260 -22.46 11.76 0.49
C GLN A 260 -21.54 11.51 1.67
N LEU A 261 -21.93 10.57 2.51
CA LEU A 261 -21.12 10.04 3.61
C LEU A 261 -21.02 8.53 3.42
N ASP A 262 -20.06 8.11 2.59
CA ASP A 262 -19.87 6.71 2.29
C ASP A 262 -19.40 5.93 3.51
N HIS A 263 -19.84 4.69 3.61
CA HIS A 263 -19.44 3.79 4.67
C HIS A 263 -17.93 3.58 4.68
N GLN A 264 -17.35 3.63 5.87
CA GLN A 264 -15.95 3.28 6.08
C GLN A 264 -15.91 1.84 6.61
N PRO A 265 -15.26 0.92 5.87
CA PRO A 265 -15.19 -0.48 6.29
C PRO A 265 -14.37 -0.66 7.57
N ASP A 266 -14.55 -1.79 8.25
CA ASP A 266 -13.73 -2.15 9.40
C ASP A 266 -12.25 -2.40 9.02
N GLU A 267 -11.37 -2.54 10.00
CA GLU A 267 -9.93 -2.70 9.77
C GLU A 267 -9.58 -3.98 8.98
N TRP A 268 -10.40 -5.03 9.10
CA TRP A 268 -10.17 -6.30 8.39
C TRP A 268 -10.45 -6.16 6.91
N GLU A 269 -11.56 -5.51 6.57
CA GLU A 269 -11.88 -5.20 5.19
C GLU A 269 -10.89 -4.21 4.57
N GLN A 270 -10.46 -3.19 5.32
CA GLN A 270 -9.45 -2.24 4.84
C GLN A 270 -8.12 -2.94 4.53
N ASP A 271 -7.60 -3.75 5.46
CA ASP A 271 -6.37 -4.52 5.24
C ASP A 271 -6.52 -5.45 4.02
N TYR A 272 -7.66 -6.13 3.90
CA TYR A 272 -7.91 -7.07 2.80
C TYR A 272 -8.00 -6.35 1.45
N ARG A 273 -8.71 -5.22 1.39
CA ARG A 273 -8.77 -4.37 0.20
C ARG A 273 -7.40 -3.82 -0.19
N ALA A 274 -6.58 -3.41 0.77
CA ALA A 274 -5.23 -2.94 0.51
C ALA A 274 -4.37 -4.04 -0.13
N MET A 275 -4.43 -5.29 0.36
CA MET A 275 -3.73 -6.43 -0.23
C MET A 275 -4.21 -6.74 -1.65
N THR A 276 -5.52 -6.76 -1.85
CA THR A 276 -6.16 -7.09 -3.13
C THR A 276 -5.90 -6.01 -4.18
N LEU A 277 -6.09 -4.73 -3.82
CA LEU A 277 -5.83 -3.58 -4.70
C LEU A 277 -4.34 -3.47 -5.02
N GLY A 278 -3.47 -3.66 -4.02
CA GLY A 278 -2.02 -3.63 -4.20
C GLY A 278 -1.55 -4.65 -5.24
N LEU A 279 -2.00 -5.91 -5.12
CA LEU A 279 -1.67 -6.96 -6.09
C LEU A 279 -2.26 -6.67 -7.48
N GLY A 280 -3.56 -6.34 -7.56
CA GLY A 280 -4.24 -6.08 -8.82
C GLY A 280 -3.60 -4.93 -9.61
N ASP A 281 -3.27 -3.85 -8.93
CA ASP A 281 -2.62 -2.69 -9.54
C ASP A 281 -1.15 -2.96 -9.90
N TYR A 282 -0.41 -3.67 -9.04
CA TYR A 282 0.96 -4.06 -9.37
C TYR A 282 1.01 -4.85 -10.69
N MET A 283 0.12 -5.84 -10.83
CA MET A 283 0.02 -6.63 -12.05
C MET A 283 -0.38 -5.80 -13.27
N ARG A 284 -1.46 -5.02 -13.14
CA ARG A 284 -1.98 -4.20 -14.23
C ARG A 284 -0.97 -3.17 -14.71
N LYS A 285 -0.32 -2.47 -13.77
CA LYS A 285 0.67 -1.42 -14.06
C LYS A 285 2.00 -1.99 -14.58
N SER A 286 2.35 -3.25 -14.24
CA SER A 286 3.55 -3.96 -14.73
C SER A 286 3.29 -4.81 -15.98
N GLY A 287 2.04 -4.90 -16.44
CA GLY A 287 1.69 -5.65 -17.65
C GLY A 287 1.54 -7.17 -17.47
N PHE A 288 1.46 -7.67 -16.23
CA PHE A 288 1.17 -9.08 -15.98
C PHE A 288 -0.33 -9.36 -16.01
N GLY A 289 -0.74 -10.42 -16.72
CA GLY A 289 -2.14 -10.85 -16.78
C GLY A 289 -2.48 -12.02 -15.87
N LYS A 290 -1.48 -12.80 -15.43
CA LYS A 290 -1.67 -14.04 -14.65
C LYS A 290 -0.61 -14.18 -13.56
N VAL A 291 -0.96 -14.98 -12.55
CA VAL A 291 -0.03 -15.33 -11.46
C VAL A 291 0.13 -16.84 -11.33
N VAL A 292 1.29 -17.24 -10.80
CA VAL A 292 1.57 -18.59 -10.31
C VAL A 292 2.04 -18.53 -8.87
N LEU A 293 1.67 -19.50 -8.05
CA LEU A 293 2.14 -19.63 -6.66
C LEU A 293 2.25 -21.10 -6.25
N GLY A 294 3.12 -21.37 -5.28
CA GLY A 294 3.20 -22.65 -4.60
C GLY A 294 2.03 -22.83 -3.65
N MET A 295 1.27 -23.93 -3.80
CA MET A 295 0.14 -24.27 -2.94
C MET A 295 0.53 -25.44 -2.04
N SER A 296 0.91 -25.14 -0.80
CA SER A 296 1.43 -26.12 0.15
C SER A 296 0.35 -26.84 0.97
N GLY A 297 -0.91 -26.35 0.96
CA GLY A 297 -1.95 -26.76 1.90
C GLY A 297 -1.82 -26.07 3.27
N GLY A 298 -0.89 -25.13 3.43
CA GLY A 298 -0.78 -24.26 4.59
C GLY A 298 -1.59 -22.95 4.44
N ILE A 299 -1.85 -22.29 5.56
CA ILE A 299 -2.74 -21.13 5.65
C ILE A 299 -2.24 -19.92 4.83
N ASP A 300 -0.93 -19.69 4.75
CA ASP A 300 -0.36 -18.56 4.03
C ASP A 300 -0.56 -18.69 2.53
N SER A 301 -0.25 -19.86 1.95
CA SER A 301 -0.48 -20.14 0.53
C SER A 301 -1.97 -20.10 0.16
N ALA A 302 -2.84 -20.58 1.05
CA ALA A 302 -4.29 -20.50 0.88
C ALA A 302 -4.79 -19.05 0.88
N LEU A 303 -4.29 -18.19 1.79
CA LEU A 303 -4.64 -16.78 1.83
C LEU A 303 -4.14 -16.05 0.58
N VAL A 304 -2.89 -16.27 0.17
CA VAL A 304 -2.32 -15.63 -1.05
C VAL A 304 -3.09 -16.05 -2.30
N ALA A 305 -3.44 -17.34 -2.43
CA ALA A 305 -4.28 -17.81 -3.54
C ALA A 305 -5.66 -17.13 -3.54
N THR A 306 -6.25 -16.96 -2.36
CA THR A 306 -7.55 -16.30 -2.19
C THR A 306 -7.49 -14.83 -2.57
N ILE A 307 -6.48 -14.08 -2.06
CA ILE A 307 -6.24 -12.68 -2.42
C ILE A 307 -6.03 -12.54 -3.93
N ALA A 308 -5.27 -13.45 -4.54
CA ALA A 308 -5.05 -13.44 -5.98
C ALA A 308 -6.35 -13.66 -6.76
N CYS A 309 -7.16 -14.64 -6.37
CA CYS A 309 -8.48 -14.88 -7.00
C CYS A 309 -9.41 -13.66 -6.84
N ASP A 310 -9.41 -13.02 -5.69
CA ASP A 310 -10.24 -11.84 -5.45
C ASP A 310 -9.73 -10.60 -6.21
N ALA A 311 -8.42 -10.51 -6.47
CA ALA A 311 -7.81 -9.39 -7.18
C ALA A 311 -7.95 -9.45 -8.70
N ILE A 312 -7.81 -10.65 -9.30
CA ILE A 312 -7.66 -10.80 -10.76
C ILE A 312 -8.54 -11.87 -11.38
N GLY A 313 -9.40 -12.52 -10.59
CA GLY A 313 -10.25 -13.65 -11.01
C GLY A 313 -9.53 -15.01 -10.97
N PRO A 314 -10.24 -16.09 -10.59
CA PRO A 314 -9.65 -17.42 -10.41
C PRO A 314 -9.06 -18.01 -11.70
N GLU A 315 -9.58 -17.64 -12.87
CA GLU A 315 -9.10 -18.08 -14.19
C GLU A 315 -7.67 -17.57 -14.51
N ASN A 316 -7.20 -16.57 -13.79
CA ASN A 316 -5.88 -15.97 -13.93
C ASN A 316 -4.89 -16.44 -12.85
N VAL A 317 -5.31 -17.38 -11.99
CA VAL A 317 -4.50 -17.88 -10.88
C VAL A 317 -4.14 -19.35 -11.11
N ARG A 318 -2.84 -19.65 -11.12
CA ARG A 318 -2.30 -21.00 -11.16
C ARG A 318 -1.70 -21.37 -9.82
N CYS A 319 -2.25 -22.36 -9.16
CA CYS A 319 -1.68 -23.00 -7.98
C CYS A 319 -0.85 -24.23 -8.40
N VAL A 320 0.31 -24.44 -7.77
CA VAL A 320 1.19 -25.58 -8.04
C VAL A 320 1.54 -26.27 -6.73
N MET A 321 1.13 -27.53 -6.59
CA MET A 321 1.63 -28.41 -5.53
C MET A 321 3.01 -28.94 -5.92
N LEU A 322 3.96 -28.88 -4.98
CA LEU A 322 5.33 -29.39 -5.17
C LEU A 322 5.68 -30.37 -4.02
N PRO A 323 5.02 -31.54 -3.98
CA PRO A 323 5.19 -32.48 -2.88
C PRO A 323 6.58 -33.10 -2.84
N SER A 324 7.00 -33.46 -1.63
CA SER A 324 8.12 -34.33 -1.32
C SER A 324 7.63 -35.50 -0.47
N GLU A 325 8.52 -36.43 -0.11
CA GLU A 325 8.21 -37.55 0.80
C GLU A 325 7.73 -37.09 2.19
N TYR A 326 8.04 -35.85 2.59
CA TYR A 326 7.63 -35.27 3.88
C TYR A 326 6.27 -34.55 3.82
N THR A 327 5.72 -34.39 2.62
CA THR A 327 4.43 -33.72 2.46
C THR A 327 3.31 -34.66 2.90
N SER A 328 2.54 -34.25 3.89
CA SER A 328 1.44 -35.07 4.42
C SER A 328 0.31 -35.23 3.41
N ALA A 329 -0.39 -36.37 3.47
CA ALA A 329 -1.59 -36.60 2.65
C ALA A 329 -2.66 -35.53 2.92
N GLU A 330 -2.79 -35.10 4.17
CA GLU A 330 -3.69 -34.01 4.57
C GLU A 330 -3.37 -32.69 3.86
N SER A 331 -2.09 -32.32 3.75
CA SER A 331 -1.67 -31.10 3.04
C SER A 331 -2.00 -31.14 1.55
N LEU A 332 -1.86 -32.32 0.91
CA LEU A 332 -2.24 -32.50 -0.49
C LEU A 332 -3.75 -32.37 -0.70
N GLU A 333 -4.54 -33.00 0.19
CA GLU A 333 -6.00 -32.86 0.17
C GLU A 333 -6.45 -31.43 0.40
N ASP A 334 -5.85 -30.74 1.39
CA ASP A 334 -6.15 -29.37 1.75
C ASP A 334 -5.85 -28.40 0.60
N ALA A 335 -4.70 -28.55 -0.06
CA ALA A 335 -4.34 -27.77 -1.24
C ALA A 335 -5.33 -27.98 -2.40
N ALA A 336 -5.72 -29.25 -2.63
CA ALA A 336 -6.67 -29.59 -3.69
C ALA A 336 -8.09 -29.06 -3.40
N ASP A 337 -8.57 -29.20 -2.14
CA ASP A 337 -9.88 -28.68 -1.73
C ASP A 337 -9.93 -27.15 -1.82
N CYS A 338 -8.89 -26.47 -1.34
CA CYS A 338 -8.83 -25.02 -1.41
C CYS A 338 -8.82 -24.51 -2.87
N ALA A 339 -7.98 -25.06 -3.74
CA ALA A 339 -7.95 -24.68 -5.15
C ALA A 339 -9.29 -24.94 -5.85
N ALA A 340 -9.96 -26.06 -5.55
CA ALA A 340 -11.28 -26.37 -6.09
C ALA A 340 -12.36 -25.38 -5.62
N ARG A 341 -12.38 -25.01 -4.34
CA ARG A 341 -13.30 -24.01 -3.78
C ARG A 341 -13.09 -22.65 -4.41
N LEU A 342 -11.83 -22.22 -4.56
CA LEU A 342 -11.47 -20.99 -5.24
C LEU A 342 -11.83 -21.00 -6.74
N GLY A 343 -11.86 -22.17 -7.37
CA GLY A 343 -12.01 -22.32 -8.81
C GLY A 343 -10.72 -22.02 -9.58
N ALA A 344 -9.59 -22.01 -8.89
CA ALA A 344 -8.28 -21.80 -9.48
C ALA A 344 -7.72 -23.09 -10.11
N ARG A 345 -6.85 -22.93 -11.10
CA ARG A 345 -6.12 -24.05 -11.69
C ARG A 345 -5.13 -24.64 -10.69
N LEU A 346 -5.09 -25.97 -10.57
CA LEU A 346 -4.11 -26.69 -9.77
C LEU A 346 -3.29 -27.65 -10.64
N ASP A 347 -1.97 -27.52 -10.57
CA ASP A 347 -1.01 -28.44 -11.17
C ASP A 347 -0.19 -29.13 -10.05
N THR A 348 0.36 -30.32 -10.30
CA THR A 348 1.24 -31.03 -9.36
C THR A 348 2.57 -31.33 -10.04
N VAL A 349 3.67 -31.01 -9.36
CA VAL A 349 5.04 -31.25 -9.84
C VAL A 349 5.86 -31.86 -8.70
N HIS A 350 6.26 -33.10 -8.83
CA HIS A 350 7.07 -33.81 -7.84
C HIS A 350 8.53 -33.33 -7.85
N ILE A 351 9.10 -33.11 -6.68
CA ILE A 351 10.49 -32.59 -6.56
C ILE A 351 11.56 -33.68 -6.34
N GLU A 352 11.15 -34.92 -6.04
CA GLU A 352 12.04 -36.01 -5.64
C GLU A 352 13.17 -36.25 -6.65
N GLY A 353 12.84 -36.43 -7.92
CA GLY A 353 13.85 -36.71 -8.96
C GLY A 353 14.91 -35.61 -9.09
N ALA A 354 14.52 -34.33 -8.91
CA ALA A 354 15.47 -33.22 -8.92
C ALA A 354 16.29 -33.18 -7.64
N ARG A 355 15.68 -33.45 -6.48
CA ARG A 355 16.36 -33.52 -5.19
C ARG A 355 17.44 -34.63 -5.20
N ASP A 356 17.09 -35.82 -5.67
CA ASP A 356 17.98 -36.96 -5.72
C ASP A 356 19.17 -36.68 -6.65
N ALA A 357 18.92 -36.08 -7.83
CA ALA A 357 19.99 -35.69 -8.75
C ALA A 357 20.96 -34.66 -8.13
N VAL A 358 20.46 -33.69 -7.35
CA VAL A 358 21.31 -32.73 -6.63
C VAL A 358 22.07 -33.44 -5.51
N GLY A 359 21.43 -34.33 -4.76
CA GLY A 359 22.07 -35.16 -3.73
C GLY A 359 23.23 -35.99 -4.28
N ASP A 360 22.99 -36.71 -5.36
CA ASP A 360 24.01 -37.53 -6.05
C ASP A 360 25.20 -36.67 -6.54
N ALA A 361 24.93 -35.51 -7.11
CA ALA A 361 25.97 -34.61 -7.60
C ALA A 361 26.86 -34.08 -6.46
N LEU A 362 26.31 -33.88 -5.26
CA LEU A 362 27.01 -33.34 -4.08
C LEU A 362 27.56 -34.44 -3.15
N ALA A 363 27.21 -35.71 -3.33
CA ALA A 363 27.53 -36.80 -2.43
C ALA A 363 29.02 -36.89 -2.07
N HIS A 364 29.90 -36.67 -3.05
CA HIS A 364 31.36 -36.73 -2.87
C HIS A 364 31.91 -35.60 -1.99
N LEU A 365 31.19 -34.47 -1.88
CA LEU A 365 31.56 -33.34 -1.01
C LEU A 365 30.98 -33.48 0.41
N MET A 366 29.95 -34.30 0.59
CA MET A 366 29.22 -34.44 1.85
C MET A 366 29.45 -35.77 2.56
N THR A 367 30.47 -36.52 2.19
CA THR A 367 30.73 -37.92 2.62
C THR A 367 30.76 -38.10 4.15
N ASP A 368 31.30 -37.16 4.91
CA ASP A 368 31.46 -37.25 6.36
C ASP A 368 30.55 -36.29 7.14
N THR A 369 29.49 -35.76 6.49
CA THR A 369 28.51 -34.88 7.13
C THR A 369 27.25 -35.63 7.53
N LYS A 370 26.50 -35.05 8.47
CA LYS A 370 25.15 -35.53 8.82
C LYS A 370 24.12 -34.61 8.16
N PRO A 371 22.94 -35.15 7.81
CA PRO A 371 21.83 -34.30 7.35
C PRO A 371 21.52 -33.17 8.33
N ASP A 372 21.32 -31.97 7.80
CA ASP A 372 20.99 -30.76 8.57
C ASP A 372 20.03 -29.85 7.76
N ILE A 373 20.04 -28.56 8.03
CA ILE A 373 19.24 -27.57 7.31
C ILE A 373 19.56 -27.50 5.81
N THR A 374 20.67 -28.10 5.35
CA THR A 374 21.08 -28.10 3.94
C THR A 374 20.05 -28.85 3.08
N GLU A 375 19.62 -30.03 3.51
CA GLU A 375 18.66 -30.87 2.80
C GLU A 375 17.27 -30.23 2.78
N GLU A 376 16.86 -29.56 3.89
CA GLU A 376 15.62 -28.78 3.95
C GLU A 376 15.68 -27.62 2.93
N ASN A 377 16.77 -26.87 2.90
CA ASN A 377 16.97 -25.74 2.00
C ASN A 377 17.08 -26.14 0.53
N ILE A 378 17.63 -27.32 0.21
CA ILE A 378 17.64 -27.87 -1.16
C ILE A 378 16.20 -28.03 -1.67
N GLN A 379 15.30 -28.63 -0.86
CA GLN A 379 13.90 -28.81 -1.25
C GLN A 379 13.21 -27.46 -1.52
N SER A 380 13.36 -26.50 -0.61
CA SER A 380 12.77 -25.16 -0.79
C SER A 380 13.28 -24.48 -2.07
N ARG A 381 14.59 -24.55 -2.35
CA ARG A 381 15.19 -23.96 -3.55
C ARG A 381 14.75 -24.65 -4.83
N LEU A 382 14.62 -25.98 -4.83
CA LEU A 382 14.10 -26.71 -5.99
C LEU A 382 12.65 -26.34 -6.31
N ARG A 383 11.80 -26.15 -5.28
CA ARG A 383 10.46 -25.60 -5.46
C ARG A 383 10.50 -24.22 -6.12
N GLY A 384 11.38 -23.33 -5.65
CA GLY A 384 11.60 -22.01 -6.24
C GLY A 384 12.04 -22.09 -7.70
N VAL A 385 12.98 -22.96 -8.05
CA VAL A 385 13.45 -23.16 -9.43
C VAL A 385 12.31 -23.63 -10.34
N MET A 386 11.50 -24.59 -9.90
CA MET A 386 10.37 -25.12 -10.69
C MET A 386 9.28 -24.07 -10.90
N LEU A 387 8.93 -23.34 -9.85
CA LEU A 387 7.95 -22.23 -9.94
C LEU A 387 8.44 -21.12 -10.87
N MET A 388 9.71 -20.74 -10.79
CA MET A 388 10.31 -19.75 -11.69
C MET A 388 10.37 -20.23 -13.14
N ALA A 389 10.60 -21.53 -13.36
CA ALA A 389 10.55 -22.11 -14.71
C ALA A 389 9.13 -22.03 -15.32
N ILE A 390 8.10 -22.28 -14.51
CA ILE A 390 6.69 -22.12 -14.91
C ILE A 390 6.40 -20.63 -15.20
N SER A 391 6.76 -19.75 -14.27
CA SER A 391 6.62 -18.30 -14.41
C SER A 391 7.22 -17.80 -15.74
N ASN A 392 8.47 -18.12 -15.99
CA ASN A 392 9.16 -17.70 -17.23
C ASN A 392 8.53 -18.29 -18.49
N LYS A 393 8.09 -19.56 -18.43
CA LYS A 393 7.53 -20.24 -19.60
C LYS A 393 6.18 -19.68 -20.03
N PHE A 394 5.37 -19.27 -19.06
CA PHE A 394 3.99 -18.84 -19.30
C PHE A 394 3.76 -17.34 -19.14
N GLY A 395 4.79 -16.58 -18.73
CA GLY A 395 4.66 -15.14 -18.47
C GLY A 395 3.77 -14.82 -17.28
N GLU A 396 3.70 -15.74 -16.28
CA GLU A 396 2.91 -15.59 -15.07
C GLU A 396 3.77 -15.01 -13.95
N LEU A 397 3.27 -14.01 -13.22
CA LEU A 397 4.00 -13.45 -12.07
C LEU A 397 4.04 -14.48 -10.93
N LEU A 398 5.23 -14.85 -10.44
CA LEU A 398 5.35 -15.70 -9.27
C LEU A 398 5.06 -14.90 -8.00
N LEU A 399 4.09 -15.34 -7.20
CA LEU A 399 3.79 -14.81 -5.88
C LEU A 399 4.53 -15.61 -4.79
N THR A 400 5.08 -14.89 -3.80
CA THR A 400 5.57 -15.53 -2.57
C THR A 400 4.51 -15.49 -1.48
N THR A 401 4.64 -16.33 -0.47
CA THR A 401 3.62 -16.54 0.56
C THR A 401 4.12 -16.31 1.99
N GLY A 402 5.30 -15.70 2.15
CA GLY A 402 5.89 -15.42 3.47
C GLY A 402 5.15 -14.26 4.17
N ASN A 403 4.71 -14.47 5.41
CA ASN A 403 4.06 -13.45 6.23
C ASN A 403 5.09 -12.59 7.01
N LYS A 404 4.61 -11.52 7.65
CA LYS A 404 5.48 -10.57 8.38
C LYS A 404 6.28 -11.23 9.52
N SER A 405 5.68 -12.18 10.24
CA SER A 405 6.34 -12.88 11.36
C SER A 405 7.52 -13.70 10.88
N GLU A 406 7.34 -14.48 9.81
CA GLU A 406 8.40 -15.28 9.17
C GLU A 406 9.50 -14.39 8.59
N VAL A 407 9.12 -13.32 7.88
CA VAL A 407 10.04 -12.33 7.31
C VAL A 407 10.83 -11.61 8.41
N ALA A 408 10.20 -11.34 9.56
CA ALA A 408 10.86 -10.68 10.69
C ALA A 408 12.00 -11.51 11.26
N VAL A 409 11.75 -12.79 11.55
CA VAL A 409 12.74 -13.68 12.18
C VAL A 409 13.61 -14.45 11.19
N GLY A 410 13.35 -14.27 9.88
CA GLY A 410 14.09 -14.96 8.81
C GLY A 410 13.78 -16.45 8.71
N TYR A 411 12.60 -16.86 9.14
CA TYR A 411 12.09 -18.22 8.97
C TYR A 411 11.64 -18.42 7.53
N ALA A 412 12.60 -18.36 6.62
CA ALA A 412 12.43 -18.46 5.18
C ALA A 412 13.76 -18.84 4.53
N THR A 413 13.69 -19.53 3.40
CA THR A 413 14.87 -19.95 2.62
C THR A 413 15.10 -18.97 1.46
N ILE A 414 16.28 -18.32 1.49
CA ILE A 414 16.69 -17.46 0.39
C ILE A 414 16.80 -18.25 -0.91
N TYR A 415 16.27 -17.71 -2.00
CA TYR A 415 16.14 -18.34 -3.32
C TYR A 415 15.26 -19.61 -3.32
N GLY A 416 14.52 -19.86 -2.24
CA GLY A 416 13.53 -20.92 -2.12
C GLY A 416 12.11 -20.33 -2.07
N ASP A 417 11.46 -20.43 -0.93
CA ASP A 417 10.13 -19.88 -0.65
C ASP A 417 10.06 -18.34 -0.70
N MET A 418 11.21 -17.67 -0.63
CA MET A 418 11.31 -16.23 -0.88
C MET A 418 11.33 -15.85 -2.38
N ALA A 419 11.43 -16.83 -3.29
CA ALA A 419 11.46 -16.55 -4.73
C ALA A 419 10.11 -16.06 -5.24
N GLY A 420 10.08 -14.91 -5.90
CA GLY A 420 8.89 -14.35 -6.52
C GLY A 420 8.99 -12.86 -6.77
N GLY A 421 8.03 -12.31 -7.51
CA GLY A 421 8.00 -10.91 -7.92
C GLY A 421 7.09 -10.03 -7.06
N TYR A 422 6.20 -10.64 -6.24
CA TYR A 422 5.31 -9.91 -5.33
C TYR A 422 4.87 -10.80 -4.16
N ASN A 423 4.67 -10.19 -2.99
CA ASN A 423 4.23 -10.88 -1.77
C ASN A 423 3.01 -10.17 -1.16
N PRO A 424 1.79 -10.64 -1.42
CA PRO A 424 0.57 -9.97 -0.97
C PRO A 424 0.41 -9.85 0.55
N ILE A 425 1.02 -10.76 1.33
CA ILE A 425 0.89 -10.82 2.80
C ILE A 425 2.19 -10.48 3.54
N LYS A 426 3.16 -9.86 2.84
CA LYS A 426 4.49 -9.53 3.38
C LYS A 426 4.45 -8.75 4.71
N ASP A 427 3.46 -7.89 4.86
CA ASP A 427 3.30 -6.99 6.02
C ASP A 427 2.16 -7.41 6.97
N LEU A 428 1.71 -8.68 6.88
CA LEU A 428 0.65 -9.24 7.71
C LEU A 428 1.23 -10.24 8.70
N TYR A 429 1.12 -9.98 10.02
CA TYR A 429 1.54 -10.92 11.07
C TYR A 429 0.77 -12.24 11.00
N LYS A 430 1.39 -13.36 11.41
CA LYS A 430 0.79 -14.70 11.36
C LYS A 430 -0.55 -14.79 12.08
N THR A 431 -0.67 -14.19 13.23
CA THR A 431 -1.92 -14.13 13.98
C THR A 431 -3.03 -13.44 13.19
N ARG A 432 -2.67 -12.38 12.43
CA ARG A 432 -3.62 -11.70 11.54
C ARG A 432 -3.91 -12.51 10.27
N VAL A 433 -2.99 -13.33 9.77
CA VAL A 433 -3.25 -14.25 8.66
C VAL A 433 -4.43 -15.16 9.02
N PHE A 434 -4.41 -15.77 10.21
CA PHE A 434 -5.53 -16.61 10.69
C PHE A 434 -6.86 -15.85 10.76
N GLN A 435 -6.84 -14.65 11.31
CA GLN A 435 -8.05 -13.84 11.44
C GLN A 435 -8.57 -13.37 10.08
N THR A 436 -7.68 -12.98 9.18
CA THR A 436 -8.02 -12.58 7.81
C THR A 436 -8.68 -13.72 7.04
N CYS A 437 -8.18 -14.96 7.16
CA CYS A 437 -8.80 -16.14 6.57
C CYS A 437 -10.23 -16.36 7.09
N ARG A 438 -10.43 -16.25 8.41
CA ARG A 438 -11.77 -16.35 9.03
C ARG A 438 -12.69 -15.24 8.56
N TRP A 439 -12.19 -13.99 8.55
CA TRP A 439 -12.94 -12.84 8.08
C TRP A 439 -13.37 -13.04 6.61
N ARG A 440 -12.44 -13.45 5.72
CA ARG A 440 -12.74 -13.64 4.28
C ARG A 440 -13.78 -14.73 4.04
N ASN A 441 -13.74 -15.84 4.76
CA ASN A 441 -14.73 -16.90 4.63
C ASN A 441 -16.15 -16.46 5.02
N LEU A 442 -16.27 -15.51 5.95
CA LEU A 442 -17.54 -14.96 6.41
C LEU A 442 -18.00 -13.75 5.59
N ASN A 443 -17.10 -13.13 4.84
CA ASN A 443 -17.36 -11.88 4.16
C ASN A 443 -16.98 -11.99 2.67
N HIS A 444 -17.95 -11.77 1.82
CA HIS A 444 -17.74 -11.57 0.37
C HIS A 444 -18.31 -10.20 0.00
N ARG A 445 -17.63 -9.50 -0.91
CA ARG A 445 -18.01 -8.16 -1.36
C ARG A 445 -18.04 -8.11 -2.89
N ASP A 446 -18.83 -7.23 -3.45
CA ASP A 446 -19.02 -7.11 -4.91
C ASP A 446 -17.73 -6.76 -5.67
N TRP A 447 -16.74 -6.15 -5.00
CA TRP A 447 -15.43 -5.87 -5.58
C TRP A 447 -14.48 -7.07 -5.64
N MET A 448 -14.79 -8.17 -4.97
CA MET A 448 -14.02 -9.43 -5.01
C MET A 448 -14.39 -10.23 -6.26
N LEU A 449 -13.40 -10.51 -7.12
CA LEU A 449 -13.61 -11.28 -8.34
C LEU A 449 -13.68 -12.79 -8.10
N GLY A 450 -13.17 -13.26 -6.96
CA GLY A 450 -13.21 -14.64 -6.52
C GLY A 450 -14.60 -15.10 -6.05
N ARG A 451 -14.73 -16.39 -5.78
CA ARG A 451 -15.99 -16.99 -5.29
C ARG A 451 -16.30 -16.57 -3.86
N GLY A 452 -17.58 -16.42 -3.55
CA GLY A 452 -18.06 -16.19 -2.19
C GLY A 452 -18.11 -17.47 -1.34
N GLY A 453 -18.38 -17.27 -0.03
CA GLY A 453 -18.50 -18.35 0.96
C GLY A 453 -17.16 -18.83 1.51
N GLU A 454 -17.16 -20.03 2.08
CA GLU A 454 -16.00 -20.65 2.75
C GLU A 454 -15.02 -21.23 1.71
N VAL A 455 -14.19 -20.34 1.14
CA VAL A 455 -13.20 -20.70 0.10
C VAL A 455 -11.89 -21.25 0.68
N ILE A 456 -11.55 -20.90 1.92
CA ILE A 456 -10.40 -21.46 2.64
C ILE A 456 -10.95 -22.56 3.56
N PRO A 457 -10.57 -23.85 3.34
CA PRO A 457 -11.05 -24.96 4.17
C PRO A 457 -10.81 -24.72 5.66
N PRO A 458 -11.77 -24.99 6.56
CA PRO A 458 -11.60 -24.84 8.01
C PRO A 458 -10.43 -25.65 8.57
N ARG A 459 -10.11 -26.80 7.97
CA ARG A 459 -8.97 -27.65 8.36
C ARG A 459 -7.64 -26.89 8.18
N ILE A 460 -7.47 -26.14 7.10
CA ILE A 460 -6.29 -25.27 6.87
C ILE A 460 -6.16 -24.21 7.97
N ILE A 461 -7.29 -23.61 8.39
CA ILE A 461 -7.29 -22.58 9.45
C ILE A 461 -7.00 -23.17 10.83
N ALA A 462 -7.38 -24.42 11.07
CA ALA A 462 -7.19 -25.12 12.35
C ALA A 462 -5.84 -25.84 12.47
N LYS A 463 -5.19 -26.16 11.35
CA LYS A 463 -3.94 -26.91 11.30
C LYS A 463 -2.78 -26.09 11.88
N PRO A 464 -1.95 -26.67 12.77
CA PRO A 464 -0.73 -26.03 13.22
C PRO A 464 0.22 -25.74 12.05
N PRO A 465 0.86 -24.56 12.00
CA PRO A 465 1.83 -24.21 10.95
C PRO A 465 3.04 -25.15 10.93
N SER A 466 3.44 -25.57 9.72
CA SER A 466 4.63 -26.40 9.48
C SER A 466 5.16 -26.18 8.08
N ALA A 467 6.48 -26.18 7.92
CA ALA A 467 7.16 -26.11 6.64
C ALA A 467 7.19 -27.48 5.89
N GLU A 468 6.94 -28.60 6.59
CA GLU A 468 6.94 -29.99 6.05
C GLU A 468 8.20 -30.33 5.22
N LEU A 469 9.39 -29.94 5.71
CA LEU A 469 10.68 -30.20 5.07
C LEU A 469 11.44 -31.37 5.71
N ARG A 470 10.97 -31.85 6.87
CA ARG A 470 11.45 -33.01 7.64
C ARG A 470 10.29 -33.70 8.37
N PRO A 471 10.48 -34.95 8.87
CA PRO A 471 9.43 -35.65 9.62
C PRO A 471 8.93 -34.87 10.83
N ASP A 472 7.62 -34.87 11.06
CA ASP A 472 6.91 -34.29 12.23
C ASP A 472 7.28 -32.84 12.57
N GLN A 473 7.74 -32.06 11.59
CA GLN A 473 8.16 -30.67 11.77
C GLN A 473 6.99 -29.77 12.18
N LYS A 474 7.24 -28.88 13.16
CA LYS A 474 6.36 -27.76 13.52
C LYS A 474 7.17 -26.48 13.60
N ASP A 475 6.56 -25.36 13.28
CA ASP A 475 7.21 -24.05 13.39
C ASP A 475 7.63 -23.75 14.84
N GLU A 476 6.84 -24.22 15.82
CA GLU A 476 7.12 -24.10 17.26
C GLU A 476 8.38 -24.85 17.73
N ASP A 477 8.92 -25.79 16.93
CA ASP A 477 10.24 -26.40 17.23
C ASP A 477 11.36 -25.35 17.18
N SER A 478 11.17 -24.30 16.40
CA SER A 478 12.18 -23.26 16.12
C SER A 478 11.77 -21.87 16.59
N LEU A 479 10.49 -21.60 16.76
CA LEU A 479 9.93 -20.28 17.09
C LEU A 479 9.08 -20.37 18.38
N PRO A 480 8.88 -19.26 19.10
CA PRO A 480 7.83 -19.19 20.12
C PRO A 480 6.45 -19.33 19.46
N PRO A 481 5.39 -19.67 20.23
CA PRO A 481 4.02 -19.59 19.74
C PRO A 481 3.74 -18.25 19.08
N TYR A 482 3.02 -18.24 17.96
CA TYR A 482 2.86 -17.02 17.14
C TYR A 482 2.20 -15.86 17.89
N GLU A 483 1.31 -16.12 18.84
CA GLU A 483 0.71 -15.07 19.68
C GLU A 483 1.77 -14.34 20.50
N VAL A 484 2.77 -15.06 21.00
CA VAL A 484 3.91 -14.48 21.75
C VAL A 484 4.89 -13.81 20.80
N LEU A 485 5.24 -14.48 19.70
CA LEU A 485 6.16 -13.97 18.69
C LEU A 485 5.68 -12.63 18.12
N ASP A 486 4.44 -12.58 17.66
CA ASP A 486 3.87 -11.40 17.01
C ASP A 486 3.74 -10.22 17.99
N ALA A 487 3.37 -10.49 19.26
CA ALA A 487 3.29 -9.46 20.28
C ALA A 487 4.68 -8.87 20.63
N ILE A 488 5.73 -9.69 20.66
CA ILE A 488 7.11 -9.22 20.85
C ILE A 488 7.56 -8.44 19.61
N LEU A 489 7.28 -8.93 18.40
CA LEU A 489 7.65 -8.25 17.17
C LEU A 489 6.91 -6.90 17.00
N ASP A 490 5.65 -6.83 17.36
CA ASP A 490 4.90 -5.57 17.38
C ASP A 490 5.58 -4.54 18.29
N GLY A 491 5.98 -4.96 19.50
CA GLY A 491 6.73 -4.10 20.41
C GLY A 491 8.07 -3.63 19.85
N LEU A 492 8.86 -4.53 19.28
CA LEU A 492 10.21 -4.22 18.76
C LEU A 492 10.17 -3.43 17.44
N VAL A 493 9.20 -3.68 16.57
CA VAL A 493 9.14 -3.13 15.21
C VAL A 493 8.21 -1.94 15.12
N GLU A 494 6.95 -2.08 15.56
CA GLU A 494 5.94 -1.02 15.42
C GLU A 494 6.13 0.09 16.47
N GLN A 495 6.41 -0.32 17.73
CA GLN A 495 6.47 0.58 18.88
C GLN A 495 7.90 1.02 19.25
N ASP A 496 8.95 0.45 18.64
CA ASP A 496 10.38 0.70 18.96
C ASP A 496 10.71 0.51 20.46
N LEU A 497 10.07 -0.46 21.14
CA LEU A 497 10.29 -0.73 22.56
C LEU A 497 11.66 -1.37 22.80
N ALA A 498 12.28 -1.03 23.93
CA ALA A 498 13.46 -1.71 24.42
C ALA A 498 13.09 -3.10 25.00
N LEU A 499 14.08 -4.04 25.06
CA LEU A 499 13.84 -5.38 25.63
C LEU A 499 13.28 -5.31 27.05
N ARG A 500 13.82 -4.41 27.89
CA ARG A 500 13.36 -4.20 29.27
C ARG A 500 11.87 -3.81 29.36
N ASP A 501 11.37 -3.06 28.37
CA ASP A 501 9.96 -2.64 28.36
C ASP A 501 9.03 -3.81 28.04
N LEU A 502 9.48 -4.72 27.16
CA LEU A 502 8.77 -5.96 26.86
C LEU A 502 8.77 -6.92 28.06
N VAL A 503 9.90 -7.05 28.76
CA VAL A 503 9.98 -7.84 30.00
C VAL A 503 9.07 -7.25 31.08
N ALA A 504 9.01 -5.93 31.19
CA ALA A 504 8.08 -5.25 32.12
C ALA A 504 6.60 -5.48 31.76
N LYS A 505 6.28 -5.74 30.49
CA LYS A 505 4.95 -6.17 30.04
C LYS A 505 4.65 -7.65 30.31
N GLY A 506 5.60 -8.42 30.86
CA GLY A 506 5.41 -9.81 31.28
C GLY A 506 5.94 -10.86 30.30
N PHE A 507 6.66 -10.49 29.25
CA PHE A 507 7.30 -11.45 28.36
C PHE A 507 8.55 -12.06 29.01
N ASP A 508 8.81 -13.34 28.71
CA ASP A 508 10.00 -14.04 29.20
C ASP A 508 11.27 -13.41 28.63
N PRO A 509 12.27 -13.05 29.47
CA PRO A 509 13.50 -12.37 29.05
C PRO A 509 14.30 -13.12 27.98
N GLU A 510 14.43 -14.45 28.10
CA GLU A 510 15.20 -15.25 27.13
C GLU A 510 14.48 -15.32 25.78
N THR A 511 13.14 -15.42 25.80
CA THR A 511 12.32 -15.39 24.58
C THR A 511 12.44 -14.05 23.86
N VAL A 512 12.31 -12.92 24.58
CA VAL A 512 12.45 -11.57 24.01
C VAL A 512 13.83 -11.39 23.38
N LYS A 513 14.89 -11.78 24.07
CA LYS A 513 16.26 -11.70 23.57
C LYS A 513 16.50 -12.59 22.35
N ARG A 514 15.91 -13.80 22.33
CA ARG A 514 15.97 -14.70 21.18
C ARG A 514 15.30 -14.09 19.96
N VAL A 515 14.09 -13.53 20.11
CA VAL A 515 13.36 -12.88 19.02
C VAL A 515 14.11 -11.67 18.47
N GLU A 516 14.68 -10.82 19.34
CA GLU A 516 15.53 -9.71 18.90
C GLU A 516 16.75 -10.20 18.09
N THR A 517 17.42 -11.25 18.56
CA THR A 517 18.58 -11.83 17.87
C THR A 517 18.21 -12.32 16.46
N LEU A 518 17.07 -13.01 16.32
CA LEU A 518 16.55 -13.46 15.04
C LEU A 518 16.17 -12.27 14.14
N LEU A 519 15.49 -11.26 14.70
CA LEU A 519 15.08 -10.07 13.99
C LEU A 519 16.29 -9.33 13.38
N TYR A 520 17.30 -9.03 14.15
CA TYR A 520 18.50 -8.33 13.64
C TYR A 520 19.38 -9.23 12.75
N GLY A 521 19.44 -10.52 13.04
CA GLY A 521 20.21 -11.48 12.24
C GLY A 521 19.65 -11.73 10.85
N SER A 522 18.37 -11.37 10.62
CA SER A 522 17.65 -11.67 9.38
C SER A 522 17.54 -10.47 8.42
N GLU A 523 18.16 -9.33 8.72
CA GLU A 523 18.06 -8.11 7.90
C GLU A 523 18.50 -8.36 6.45
N TRP A 524 19.56 -9.12 6.23
CA TRP A 524 20.07 -9.44 4.90
C TRP A 524 19.08 -10.26 4.05
N LYS A 525 18.25 -11.12 4.66
CA LYS A 525 17.19 -11.86 3.97
C LYS A 525 16.07 -10.90 3.54
N ARG A 526 15.64 -10.02 4.46
CA ARG A 526 14.60 -9.02 4.17
C ARG A 526 14.97 -8.10 3.03
N TYR A 527 16.26 -7.76 2.92
CA TYR A 527 16.76 -6.91 1.83
C TYR A 527 16.59 -7.53 0.44
N GLN A 528 16.43 -8.86 0.36
CA GLN A 528 16.24 -9.61 -0.88
C GLN A 528 14.79 -10.13 -1.05
N SER A 529 13.87 -9.73 -0.18
CA SER A 529 12.48 -10.15 -0.28
C SER A 529 11.72 -9.38 -1.36
N ALA A 530 10.75 -10.05 -1.99
CA ALA A 530 9.86 -9.43 -2.97
C ALA A 530 9.13 -8.21 -2.40
N PRO A 531 8.74 -7.20 -3.22
CA PRO A 531 7.85 -6.14 -2.79
C PRO A 531 6.49 -6.70 -2.37
N GLY A 532 5.75 -5.94 -1.59
CA GLY A 532 4.41 -6.32 -1.13
C GLY A 532 3.74 -5.16 -0.39
N PRO A 533 2.41 -5.11 -0.29
CA PRO A 533 1.69 -3.92 0.16
C PRO A 533 1.98 -3.62 1.64
N ARG A 534 2.24 -2.35 1.92
CA ARG A 534 2.31 -1.83 3.27
C ARG A 534 0.91 -1.80 3.88
N ILE A 535 0.74 -2.43 5.05
CA ILE A 535 -0.54 -2.54 5.75
C ILE A 535 -0.42 -2.04 7.19
N SER A 536 0.72 -2.32 7.82
CA SER A 536 0.99 -1.92 9.19
C SER A 536 1.58 -0.50 9.27
N PRO A 537 1.56 0.13 10.44
CA PRO A 537 2.21 1.42 10.66
C PRO A 537 3.69 1.44 10.32
N LYS A 538 4.38 0.29 10.48
CA LYS A 538 5.81 0.16 10.18
C LYS A 538 6.11 -1.14 9.45
N ALA A 539 6.17 -1.06 8.12
CA ALA A 539 6.58 -2.18 7.27
C ALA A 539 8.11 -2.32 7.23
N PHE A 540 8.58 -3.54 7.00
CA PHE A 540 9.98 -3.77 6.70
C PHE A 540 10.34 -3.12 5.36
N TRP A 541 11.60 -2.66 5.24
CA TRP A 541 12.18 -1.99 4.11
C TRP A 541 12.12 -0.45 4.20
N LEU A 542 11.03 0.20 3.85
CA LEU A 542 10.99 1.66 3.78
C LEU A 542 10.83 2.32 5.16
N ASP A 543 9.99 1.77 6.02
CA ASP A 543 9.72 2.35 7.34
C ASP A 543 10.81 2.01 8.38
N ARG A 544 11.54 0.90 8.17
CA ARG A 544 12.58 0.39 9.07
C ARG A 544 13.88 0.12 8.30
N ARG A 545 14.77 1.10 8.27
CA ARG A 545 16.02 1.10 7.50
C ARG A 545 17.21 0.76 8.40
N TYR A 546 17.32 -0.49 8.82
CA TYR A 546 18.43 -0.94 9.65
C TYR A 546 19.64 -1.35 8.78
N PRO A 547 20.90 -1.16 9.31
CA PRO A 547 22.08 -1.63 8.59
C PRO A 547 22.10 -3.16 8.53
N LEU A 548 22.48 -3.71 7.37
CA LEU A 548 22.62 -5.16 7.16
C LEU A 548 23.68 -5.76 8.10
N VAL A 549 24.77 -5.04 8.30
CA VAL A 549 25.85 -5.43 9.21
C VAL A 549 25.67 -4.66 10.51
N ASN A 550 25.09 -5.33 11.50
CA ASN A 550 24.77 -4.75 12.79
C ASN A 550 25.13 -5.70 13.93
N ARG A 551 26.01 -5.27 14.83
CA ARG A 551 26.41 -6.00 16.04
C ARG A 551 25.78 -5.49 17.33
N TRP A 552 25.04 -4.38 17.25
CA TRP A 552 24.35 -3.87 18.42
C TRP A 552 23.21 -4.81 18.82
N ARG A 553 23.08 -5.05 20.12
CA ARG A 553 21.96 -5.76 20.74
C ARG A 553 21.57 -4.98 21.98
N ASP A 554 20.28 -4.91 22.25
CA ASP A 554 19.77 -4.24 23.44
C ASP A 554 20.17 -5.02 24.71
N ARG A 555 20.27 -4.32 25.82
CA ARG A 555 20.64 -4.89 27.11
C ARG A 555 19.41 -4.97 27.99
N LEU A 556 19.17 -6.16 28.53
CA LEU A 556 18.16 -6.40 29.56
C LEU A 556 18.53 -5.73 30.87
#